data_22a4a654ec3efb8dcad4380de6f23534
#
_entry.id   22a4a654ec3efb8dcad4380de6f23534
#
_cell.length_a   1.000
_cell.length_b   1.000
_cell.length_c   1.000
_cell.angle_alpha   90.00
_cell.angle_beta   90.00
_cell.angle_gamma   90.00
#
_symmetry.space_group_name_H-M   'P 1'
#
loop_
_entity.id
_entity.type
_entity.pdbx_description
1 polymer ?
#
loop_
_entity_poly.entity_id
_entity_poly.type
_entity_poly.pdbx_seq_one_letter_code
_entity_poly.pdbx_strand_id
1 'polypeptide(L)'
;MVKIGKYDYKKSTNPKKKLMVVVNNKTIHFGSRDMDHFKDKTGIWKSKDHGDKKRRENYLTRSAGIKRKDGTLTKDDPTSANFHSRRILWSA
;
A
#
# COMPACT_ATOMS: atom_id res chain seq x y z
N MET A 1 4.67 6.04 -14.43
CA MET A 1 5.00 4.90 -13.55
C MET A 1 6.18 5.23 -12.66
N VAL A 2 6.15 4.78 -11.43
CA VAL A 2 7.23 5.00 -10.46
C VAL A 2 7.76 3.65 -10.00
N LYS A 3 9.03 3.39 -10.24
CA LYS A 3 9.68 2.15 -9.82
C LYS A 3 10.28 2.32 -8.43
N ILE A 4 9.85 1.47 -7.49
CA ILE A 4 10.38 1.42 -6.13
C ILE A 4 10.79 -0.02 -5.85
N GLY A 5 12.08 -0.24 -5.63
CA GLY A 5 12.62 -1.58 -5.58
C GLY A 5 12.46 -2.28 -6.92
N LYS A 6 11.88 -3.46 -6.92
CA LYS A 6 11.63 -4.25 -8.14
C LYS A 6 10.21 -4.10 -8.70
N TYR A 7 9.39 -3.21 -8.11
CA TYR A 7 7.99 -3.04 -8.52
C TYR A 7 7.75 -1.68 -9.15
N ASP A 8 6.92 -1.66 -10.22
CA ASP A 8 6.47 -0.43 -10.86
C ASP A 8 5.06 -0.10 -10.37
N TYR A 9 4.90 1.10 -9.79
CA TYR A 9 3.63 1.58 -9.27
C TYR A 9 3.06 2.66 -10.16
N LYS A 10 1.73 2.65 -10.34
CA LYS A 10 1.04 3.69 -11.08
C LYS A 10 -0.32 3.97 -10.46
N LYS A 11 -0.93 5.08 -10.88
CA LYS A 11 -2.27 5.45 -10.41
C LYS A 11 -3.25 4.34 -10.78
N SER A 12 -4.08 3.91 -9.81
CA SER A 12 -5.03 2.83 -10.02
C SER A 12 -6.12 3.23 -11.02
N THR A 13 -6.50 2.28 -11.87
CA THR A 13 -7.67 2.41 -12.73
C THR A 13 -8.97 2.17 -11.97
N ASN A 14 -8.88 1.61 -10.75
CA ASN A 14 -10.04 1.43 -9.87
C ASN A 14 -10.34 2.76 -9.16
N PRO A 15 -11.55 3.34 -9.32
CA PRO A 15 -11.86 4.64 -8.72
C PRO A 15 -11.88 4.65 -7.20
N LYS A 16 -11.90 3.50 -6.56
CA LYS A 16 -11.87 3.37 -5.09
C LYS A 16 -10.47 3.17 -4.53
N LYS A 17 -9.46 2.98 -5.38
CA LYS A 17 -8.08 2.71 -4.97
C LYS A 17 -7.14 3.79 -5.48
N LYS A 18 -6.03 3.99 -4.77
CA LYS A 18 -5.04 5.02 -5.12
C LYS A 18 -4.03 4.54 -6.15
N LEU A 19 -3.45 3.37 -5.92
CA LEU A 19 -2.31 2.88 -6.69
C LEU A 19 -2.54 1.44 -7.12
N MET A 20 -1.80 1.01 -8.14
CA MET A 20 -1.78 -0.38 -8.57
C MET A 20 -0.37 -0.81 -8.96
N VAL A 21 -0.13 -2.11 -8.89
CA VAL A 21 1.13 -2.75 -9.23
C VAL A 21 0.85 -4.14 -9.79
N VAL A 22 1.68 -4.61 -10.71
CA VAL A 22 1.57 -5.96 -11.27
C VAL A 22 2.66 -6.84 -10.65
N VAL A 23 2.24 -7.94 -10.03
CA VAL A 23 3.14 -8.92 -9.41
C VAL A 23 2.73 -10.32 -9.90
N ASN A 24 3.65 -11.06 -10.51
CA ASN A 24 3.39 -12.40 -11.02
C ASN A 24 2.15 -12.46 -11.93
N ASN A 25 2.04 -11.51 -12.86
CA ASN A 25 0.90 -11.38 -13.79
C ASN A 25 -0.44 -11.05 -13.12
N LYS A 26 -0.41 -10.67 -11.84
CA LYS A 26 -1.61 -10.27 -11.10
C LYS A 26 -1.57 -8.76 -10.84
N THR A 27 -2.63 -8.05 -11.21
CA THR A 27 -2.76 -6.64 -10.90
C THR A 27 -3.32 -6.46 -9.50
N ILE A 28 -2.62 -5.70 -8.66
CA ILE A 28 -2.99 -5.47 -7.27
C ILE A 28 -3.28 -3.98 -7.11
N HIS A 29 -4.51 -3.68 -6.69
CA HIS A 29 -4.92 -2.31 -6.36
C HIS A 29 -4.86 -2.14 -4.84
N PHE A 30 -4.34 -1.00 -4.38
CA PHE A 30 -4.19 -0.77 -2.94
C PHE A 30 -4.34 0.70 -2.58
N GLY A 31 -4.55 0.97 -1.28
CA GLY A 31 -4.78 2.30 -0.76
C GLY A 31 -6.18 2.82 -1.03
N SER A 32 -6.94 3.17 0.01
CA SER A 32 -8.26 3.76 -0.16
C SER A 32 -8.15 5.19 -0.68
N ARG A 33 -8.84 5.50 -1.78
CA ARG A 33 -8.80 6.84 -2.39
C ARG A 33 -9.36 7.92 -1.46
N ASP A 34 -10.31 7.56 -0.61
CA ASP A 34 -10.97 8.49 0.29
C ASP A 34 -10.22 8.69 1.62
N MET A 35 -9.17 7.92 1.86
CA MET A 35 -8.41 7.97 3.11
C MET A 35 -7.06 8.64 2.90
N ASP A 36 -6.61 9.38 3.90
CA ASP A 36 -5.24 9.89 3.93
C ASP A 36 -4.27 8.77 4.31
N HIS A 37 -3.00 8.97 4.02
CA HIS A 37 -1.93 8.04 4.34
C HIS A 37 -0.75 8.79 4.95
N PHE A 38 0.24 8.07 5.47
CA PHE A 38 1.40 8.71 6.10
C PHE A 38 2.25 9.48 5.09
N LYS A 39 2.72 8.80 4.05
CA LYS A 39 3.51 9.42 2.97
C LYS A 39 3.52 8.50 1.75
N ASP A 40 3.18 9.05 0.58
CA ASP A 40 3.21 8.30 -0.67
C ASP A 40 4.62 8.37 -1.29
N LYS A 41 5.33 7.25 -1.27
CA LYS A 41 6.68 7.17 -1.87
C LYS A 41 6.68 7.38 -3.37
N THR A 42 5.55 7.16 -4.05
CA THR A 42 5.44 7.41 -5.50
C THR A 42 5.24 8.89 -5.81
N GLY A 43 4.77 9.68 -4.86
CA GLY A 43 4.44 11.08 -5.03
C GLY A 43 3.15 11.34 -5.80
N ILE A 44 2.48 10.32 -6.32
CA ILE A 44 1.24 10.48 -7.12
C ILE A 44 0.10 11.06 -6.26
N TRP A 45 0.00 10.62 -5.01
CA TRP A 45 -1.02 11.07 -4.06
C TRP A 45 -0.44 11.90 -2.93
N LYS A 46 0.59 12.67 -3.20
CA LYS A 46 1.27 13.50 -2.22
C LYS A 46 0.32 14.42 -1.45
N SER A 47 -0.75 14.88 -2.08
CA SER A 47 -1.76 15.74 -1.44
C SER A 47 -2.51 15.06 -0.30
N LYS A 48 -2.44 13.72 -0.21
CA LYS A 48 -3.06 12.93 0.85
C LYS A 48 -2.09 12.56 1.98
N ASP A 49 -0.84 13.02 1.92
CA ASP A 49 0.16 12.75 2.96
C ASP A 49 -0.19 13.52 4.23
N HIS A 50 -0.41 12.83 5.35
CA HIS A 50 -0.66 13.50 6.63
C HIS A 50 0.59 13.63 7.51
N GLY A 51 1.60 12.75 7.31
CA GLY A 51 2.85 12.79 8.07
C GLY A 51 2.71 12.50 9.55
N ASP A 52 1.59 11.98 10.00
CA ASP A 52 1.30 11.72 11.41
C ASP A 52 1.90 10.39 11.84
N LYS A 53 2.97 10.44 12.61
CA LYS A 53 3.71 9.24 13.04
C LYS A 53 2.89 8.32 13.94
N LYS A 54 1.99 8.86 14.75
CA LYS A 54 1.13 8.06 15.61
C LYS A 54 0.11 7.27 14.81
N ARG A 55 -0.50 7.91 13.81
CA ARG A 55 -1.42 7.22 12.88
C ARG A 55 -0.69 6.14 12.10
N ARG A 56 0.54 6.42 11.67
CA ARG A 56 1.40 5.44 11.00
C ARG A 56 1.62 4.22 11.90
N GLU A 57 2.03 4.45 13.13
CA GLU A 57 2.30 3.37 14.10
C GLU A 57 1.06 2.51 14.35
N ASN A 58 -0.09 3.16 14.56
CA ASN A 58 -1.36 2.46 14.75
C ASN A 58 -1.74 1.61 13.54
N TYR A 59 -1.57 2.15 12.34
CA TYR A 59 -1.84 1.42 11.09
C TYR A 59 -0.92 0.21 10.94
N LEU A 60 0.38 0.38 11.16
CA LEU A 60 1.36 -0.70 11.01
C LEU A 60 1.11 -1.82 12.02
N THR A 61 0.78 -1.47 13.26
CA THR A 61 0.45 -2.46 14.29
C THR A 61 -0.79 -3.26 13.92
N ARG A 62 -1.86 -2.57 13.51
CA ARG A 62 -3.12 -3.21 13.14
C ARG A 62 -2.98 -4.09 11.91
N SER A 63 -2.31 -3.60 10.88
CA SER A 63 -2.18 -4.31 9.61
C SER A 63 -1.18 -5.45 9.64
N ALA A 64 -0.27 -5.47 10.64
CA ALA A 64 0.72 -6.54 10.76
C ALA A 64 0.10 -7.90 11.07
N GLY A 65 -1.09 -7.92 11.69
CA GLY A 65 -1.77 -9.16 12.08
C GLY A 65 -2.72 -9.74 11.04
N ILE A 66 -2.90 -9.08 9.91
CA ILE A 66 -3.83 -9.56 8.87
C ILE A 66 -3.28 -10.80 8.20
N LYS A 67 -4.06 -11.89 8.22
CA LYS A 67 -3.66 -13.19 7.66
C LYS A 67 -4.59 -13.61 6.53
N ARG A 68 -4.05 -14.42 5.60
CA ARG A 68 -4.84 -15.15 4.62
C ARG A 68 -5.46 -16.38 5.28
N LYS A 69 -6.34 -17.09 4.55
CA LYS A 69 -6.98 -18.31 5.03
C LYS A 69 -5.95 -19.40 5.40
N ASP A 70 -4.81 -19.45 4.74
CA ASP A 70 -3.74 -20.41 5.01
C ASP A 70 -2.81 -20.02 6.16
N GLY A 71 -3.06 -18.89 6.81
CA GLY A 71 -2.26 -18.41 7.93
C GLY A 71 -1.07 -17.53 7.54
N THR A 72 -0.82 -17.30 6.25
CA THR A 72 0.26 -16.43 5.77
C THR A 72 -0.06 -14.97 6.11
N LEU A 73 0.92 -14.25 6.70
CA LEU A 73 0.76 -12.82 6.97
C LEU A 73 0.77 -12.04 5.66
N THR A 74 -0.26 -11.24 5.42
CA THR A 74 -0.37 -10.46 4.20
C THR A 74 0.71 -9.37 4.08
N LYS A 75 1.25 -8.89 5.20
CA LYS A 75 2.34 -7.92 5.19
C LYS A 75 3.62 -8.43 4.53
N ASP A 76 3.80 -9.76 4.47
CA ASP A 76 4.98 -10.43 3.90
C ASP A 76 4.70 -11.01 2.51
N ASP A 77 3.49 -10.82 1.98
CA ASP A 77 3.06 -11.41 0.72
C ASP A 77 2.97 -10.35 -0.39
N PRO A 78 3.91 -10.34 -1.35
CA PRO A 78 3.91 -9.34 -2.44
C PRO A 78 2.69 -9.37 -3.34
N THR A 79 1.89 -10.44 -3.30
CA THR A 79 0.63 -10.51 -4.06
C THR A 79 -0.55 -9.91 -3.30
N SER A 80 -0.29 -9.40 -2.08
CA SER A 80 -1.29 -8.79 -1.21
C SER A 80 -1.26 -7.27 -1.31
N ALA A 81 -2.44 -6.64 -1.32
CA ALA A 81 -2.56 -5.19 -1.26
C ALA A 81 -1.92 -4.62 0.03
N ASN A 82 -2.04 -5.35 1.15
CA ASN A 82 -1.48 -4.93 2.42
C ASN A 82 0.04 -4.78 2.38
N PHE A 83 0.75 -5.69 1.71
CA PHE A 83 2.20 -5.60 1.54
C PHE A 83 2.61 -4.27 0.91
N HIS A 84 1.98 -3.90 -0.20
CA HIS A 84 2.33 -2.69 -0.95
C HIS A 84 1.85 -1.42 -0.24
N SER A 85 0.65 -1.44 0.35
CA SER A 85 0.13 -0.30 1.09
C SER A 85 1.04 0.07 2.26
N ARG A 86 1.47 -0.92 3.06
CA ARG A 86 2.37 -0.68 4.19
C ARG A 86 3.70 -0.08 3.74
N ARG A 87 4.29 -0.60 2.67
CA ARG A 87 5.61 -0.15 2.20
C ARG A 87 5.56 1.21 1.51
N ILE A 88 4.55 1.44 0.71
CA ILE A 88 4.49 2.61 -0.18
C ILE A 88 3.80 3.80 0.49
N LEU A 89 2.70 3.56 1.19
CA LEU A 89 1.88 4.63 1.78
C LEU A 89 2.15 4.86 3.26
N TRP A 90 2.71 3.90 3.97
CA TRP A 90 2.92 3.95 5.41
C TRP A 90 4.37 3.76 5.84
N SER A 91 5.31 3.77 4.90
CA SER A 91 6.77 3.71 5.13
C SER A 91 7.22 2.52 5.99
N ALA A 92 6.59 1.38 5.81
CA ALA A 92 7.00 0.16 6.52
C ALA A 92 8.26 -0.44 5.91
#